data_536e3b642e31d26a5c480e70553dbffd
#
_entry.id   536e3b642e31d26a5c480e70553dbffd
#
_cell.length_a   1.000
_cell.length_b   1.000
_cell.length_c   1.000
_cell.angle_alpha   90.00
_cell.angle_beta   90.00
_cell.angle_gamma   90.00
#
_symmetry.space_group_name_H-M   'P 1'
#
loop_
_entity.id
_entity.type
_entity.pdbx_description
1 polymer ?
#
loop_
_entity_poly.entity_id
_entity_poly.type
_entity_poly.pdbx_seq_one_letter_code
_entity_poly.pdbx_strand_id
1 'polypeptide(L)'
;MRYKLLGKSGLRVSELCLGTMTFGDDWGWGAPKDTSRQMFDAFVEAGGNFIDTANMYTNGSSEKIVGELIAADRDRFVLATKYSLASQMPPTGQNPNDGGNHRKNLMRSLEGSLKRLNTEYVDVLWLHAWDFTTPVEEVMRALDDLIRQGKVLYIGISDTPAWIVSEANTLARCNGWTQFVALQIEYSLIERTPERDLLPMADAFELAVALWSPLAGGVLSGKYSQGDTQATSRGMHIPDRSLQIAHAVGEIAQALGRSSSQVALAWIRAQSPQMIPILGASKLEQLQDNLKCLEVTLSDEHLQKLDQVSQIELGFPHDFLSIDMVRGNSFNGMYDLIEHR
;
A
#
# COMPACT_ATOMS: atom_id res chain seq x y z
N MET A 1 9.66 -16.74 2.25
CA MET A 1 8.95 -15.65 1.52
C MET A 1 9.12 -15.89 0.02
N ARG A 2 8.08 -15.62 -0.79
CA ARG A 2 8.13 -15.70 -2.27
C ARG A 2 8.39 -14.31 -2.85
N TYR A 3 8.73 -14.26 -4.15
CA TYR A 3 8.89 -13.01 -4.88
C TYR A 3 7.83 -12.89 -5.96
N LYS A 4 7.39 -11.66 -6.22
CA LYS A 4 6.43 -11.27 -7.25
C LYS A 4 7.07 -10.24 -8.19
N LEU A 5 6.54 -10.09 -9.39
CA LEU A 5 6.87 -8.95 -10.23
C LEU A 5 6.12 -7.71 -9.72
N LEU A 6 6.78 -6.55 -9.75
CA LEU A 6 6.11 -5.29 -9.44
C LEU A 6 5.31 -4.82 -10.66
N GLY A 7 4.05 -5.27 -10.73
CA GLY A 7 3.18 -5.01 -11.86
C GLY A 7 3.78 -5.50 -13.19
N LYS A 8 3.64 -4.69 -14.23
CA LYS A 8 4.13 -4.97 -15.58
C LYS A 8 5.66 -4.81 -15.74
N SER A 9 6.40 -4.65 -14.63
CA SER A 9 7.84 -4.52 -14.67
C SER A 9 8.56 -5.87 -14.47
N GLY A 10 9.87 -5.90 -14.78
CA GLY A 10 10.73 -7.04 -14.46
C GLY A 10 11.28 -7.04 -13.02
N LEU A 11 10.92 -6.03 -12.21
CA LEU A 11 11.42 -5.88 -10.85
C LEU A 11 10.80 -6.94 -9.91
N ARG A 12 11.64 -7.63 -9.17
CA ARG A 12 11.23 -8.69 -8.24
C ARG A 12 11.20 -8.18 -6.82
N VAL A 13 10.02 -8.18 -6.22
CA VAL A 13 9.77 -7.74 -4.85
C VAL A 13 9.27 -8.90 -4.01
N SER A 14 9.57 -8.91 -2.73
CA SER A 14 8.98 -9.86 -1.79
C SER A 14 7.45 -9.70 -1.72
N GLU A 15 6.74 -10.79 -1.50
CA GLU A 15 5.26 -10.82 -1.43
C GLU A 15 4.67 -10.04 -0.24
N LEU A 16 5.53 -9.59 0.68
CA LEU A 16 5.26 -8.63 1.74
C LEU A 16 6.25 -7.47 1.61
N CYS A 17 5.83 -6.27 2.00
CA CYS A 17 6.65 -5.08 2.05
C CYS A 17 6.86 -4.64 3.51
N LEU A 18 8.04 -4.18 3.86
CA LEU A 18 8.31 -3.57 5.16
C LEU A 18 7.98 -2.07 5.12
N GLY A 19 6.93 -1.67 5.84
CA GLY A 19 6.58 -0.26 6.04
C GLY A 19 7.38 0.34 7.19
N THR A 20 8.02 1.46 6.95
CA THR A 20 8.94 2.10 7.90
C THR A 20 8.42 3.42 8.47
N MET A 21 7.11 3.68 8.38
CA MET A 21 6.51 4.90 8.97
C MET A 21 6.75 4.99 10.48
N THR A 22 6.94 3.86 11.15
CA THR A 22 7.21 3.78 12.59
C THR A 22 8.71 3.83 12.93
N PHE A 23 9.62 3.91 11.96
CA PHE A 23 11.06 3.97 12.22
C PHE A 23 11.46 5.38 12.64
N GLY A 24 11.92 5.53 13.88
CA GLY A 24 12.14 6.81 14.56
C GLY A 24 11.00 7.15 15.53
N ASP A 25 11.26 8.10 16.42
CA ASP A 25 10.37 8.53 17.51
C ASP A 25 10.08 10.04 17.51
N ASP A 26 10.44 10.76 16.43
CA ASP A 26 10.29 12.21 16.30
C ASP A 26 8.83 12.71 16.42
N TRP A 27 7.86 11.83 16.20
CA TRP A 27 6.43 12.16 16.36
C TRP A 27 5.88 11.87 17.76
N GLY A 28 6.75 11.48 18.72
CA GLY A 28 6.35 11.04 20.06
C GLY A 28 5.77 9.61 20.10
N TRP A 29 5.80 8.91 18.96
CA TRP A 29 5.47 7.48 18.82
C TRP A 29 6.30 6.89 17.68
N GLY A 30 6.47 5.58 17.71
CA GLY A 30 7.26 4.85 16.72
C GLY A 30 8.21 3.88 17.40
N ALA A 31 9.29 3.51 16.73
CA ALA A 31 10.30 2.59 17.20
C ALA A 31 11.67 3.27 17.19
N PRO A 32 12.42 3.27 18.31
CA PRO A 32 13.80 3.72 18.33
C PRO A 32 14.65 2.96 17.31
N LYS A 33 15.79 3.52 16.94
CA LYS A 33 16.69 2.97 15.91
C LYS A 33 17.06 1.49 16.14
N ASP A 34 17.32 1.09 17.38
CA ASP A 34 17.71 -0.29 17.70
C ASP A 34 16.52 -1.26 17.48
N THR A 35 15.32 -0.88 17.86
CA THR A 35 14.10 -1.66 17.59
C THR A 35 13.81 -1.70 16.09
N SER A 36 14.01 -0.59 15.38
CA SER A 36 13.87 -0.52 13.92
C SER A 36 14.85 -1.47 13.22
N ARG A 37 16.10 -1.55 13.69
CA ARG A 37 17.10 -2.51 13.21
C ARG A 37 16.67 -3.95 13.42
N GLN A 38 16.20 -4.30 14.64
CA GLN A 38 15.73 -5.65 14.92
C GLN A 38 14.56 -6.06 14.01
N MET A 39 13.63 -5.14 13.76
CA MET A 39 12.51 -5.39 12.83
C MET A 39 13.00 -5.55 11.39
N PHE A 40 13.93 -4.71 10.94
CA PHE A 40 14.54 -4.83 9.62
C PHE A 40 15.25 -6.18 9.47
N ASP A 41 16.09 -6.57 10.44
CA ASP A 41 16.84 -7.83 10.41
C ASP A 41 15.88 -9.04 10.35
N ALA A 42 14.80 -9.05 11.16
CA ALA A 42 13.79 -10.11 11.12
C ALA A 42 13.06 -10.18 9.77
N PHE A 43 12.79 -9.05 9.12
CA PHE A 43 12.19 -9.03 7.78
C PHE A 43 13.16 -9.59 6.72
N VAL A 44 14.43 -9.22 6.80
CA VAL A 44 15.49 -9.70 5.90
C VAL A 44 15.79 -11.20 6.08
N GLU A 45 15.80 -11.69 7.33
CA GLU A 45 15.93 -13.12 7.65
C GLU A 45 14.77 -13.95 7.10
N ALA A 46 13.55 -13.38 7.09
CA ALA A 46 12.38 -14.00 6.44
C ALA A 46 12.45 -13.99 4.91
N GLY A 47 13.48 -13.39 4.29
CA GLY A 47 13.68 -13.29 2.84
C GLY A 47 13.03 -12.04 2.22
N GLY A 48 12.70 -11.01 3.01
CA GLY A 48 12.16 -9.76 2.51
C GLY A 48 13.21 -8.89 1.82
N ASN A 49 12.80 -8.21 0.74
CA ASN A 49 13.65 -7.25 0.02
C ASN A 49 12.95 -5.93 -0.32
N PHE A 50 11.63 -5.83 -0.11
CA PHE A 50 10.86 -4.64 -0.46
C PHE A 50 10.63 -3.77 0.77
N ILE A 51 11.16 -2.53 0.76
CA ILE A 51 11.14 -1.58 1.87
C ILE A 51 10.45 -0.30 1.41
N ASP A 52 9.44 0.13 2.15
CA ASP A 52 8.66 1.34 1.87
C ASP A 52 8.86 2.39 2.97
N THR A 53 9.35 3.56 2.58
CA THR A 53 9.50 4.75 3.42
C THR A 53 8.84 5.97 2.77
N ALA A 54 9.03 7.16 3.30
CA ALA A 54 8.62 8.43 2.71
C ALA A 54 9.46 9.59 3.24
N ASN A 55 9.55 10.67 2.44
CA ASN A 55 10.29 11.90 2.78
C ASN A 55 9.85 12.53 4.11
N MET A 56 8.58 12.34 4.51
CA MET A 56 8.00 12.94 5.71
C MET A 56 8.00 12.04 6.94
N TYR A 57 8.18 10.71 6.78
CA TYR A 57 8.06 9.77 7.90
C TYR A 57 9.07 10.12 9.00
N THR A 58 8.53 10.31 10.22
CA THR A 58 9.29 10.78 11.39
C THR A 58 10.23 11.95 11.03
N ASN A 59 9.69 12.94 10.29
CA ASN A 59 10.40 14.16 9.85
C ASN A 59 11.74 13.85 9.12
N GLY A 60 11.77 12.72 8.38
CA GLY A 60 12.93 12.24 7.62
C GLY A 60 13.85 11.28 8.39
N SER A 61 13.58 10.97 9.65
CA SER A 61 14.37 10.02 10.43
C SER A 61 14.20 8.59 9.94
N SER A 62 13.00 8.22 9.45
CA SER A 62 12.77 6.93 8.82
C SER A 62 13.73 6.68 7.63
N GLU A 63 13.86 7.63 6.71
CA GLU A 63 14.80 7.51 5.58
C GLU A 63 16.25 7.41 6.03
N LYS A 64 16.67 8.15 7.07
CA LYS A 64 18.05 8.08 7.61
C LYS A 64 18.33 6.68 8.19
N ILE A 65 17.40 6.16 8.98
CA ILE A 65 17.52 4.82 9.58
C ILE A 65 17.58 3.76 8.48
N VAL A 66 16.65 3.81 7.51
CA VAL A 66 16.63 2.87 6.38
C VAL A 66 17.93 2.95 5.59
N GLY A 67 18.42 4.15 5.26
CA GLY A 67 19.66 4.34 4.54
C GLY A 67 20.87 3.68 5.23
N GLU A 68 20.97 3.81 6.56
CA GLU A 68 22.02 3.14 7.32
C GLU A 68 21.88 1.60 7.34
N LEU A 69 20.63 1.09 7.38
CA LEU A 69 20.35 -0.34 7.44
C LEU A 69 20.68 -1.06 6.14
N ILE A 70 20.46 -0.42 4.99
CA ILE A 70 20.70 -1.01 3.67
C ILE A 70 22.10 -0.73 3.11
N ALA A 71 22.90 0.13 3.76
CA ALA A 71 24.16 0.62 3.22
C ALA A 71 25.17 -0.49 2.88
N ALA A 72 25.17 -1.58 3.62
CA ALA A 72 26.12 -2.69 3.42
C ALA A 72 25.81 -3.53 2.17
N ASP A 73 24.55 -3.56 1.72
CA ASP A 73 24.08 -4.37 0.59
C ASP A 73 22.90 -3.71 -0.10
N ARG A 74 23.13 -2.45 -0.60
CA ARG A 74 22.07 -1.61 -1.22
C ARG A 74 21.36 -2.32 -2.37
N ASP A 75 22.11 -3.05 -3.18
CA ASP A 75 21.59 -3.68 -4.40
C ASP A 75 20.66 -4.88 -4.13
N ARG A 76 20.72 -5.43 -2.93
CA ARG A 76 19.80 -6.49 -2.50
C ARG A 76 18.38 -6.01 -2.35
N PHE A 77 18.17 -4.73 -2.00
CA PHE A 77 16.88 -4.20 -1.60
C PHE A 77 16.21 -3.41 -2.70
N VAL A 78 14.89 -3.59 -2.81
CA VAL A 78 14.00 -2.70 -3.54
C VAL A 78 13.53 -1.62 -2.57
N LEU A 79 14.12 -0.45 -2.71
CA LEU A 79 13.89 0.72 -1.86
C LEU A 79 12.85 1.63 -2.50
N ALA A 80 11.75 1.85 -1.80
CA ALA A 80 10.71 2.78 -2.19
C ALA A 80 10.65 3.97 -1.23
N THR A 81 10.55 5.18 -1.76
CA THR A 81 10.22 6.38 -1.00
C THR A 81 9.13 7.18 -1.69
N LYS A 82 8.62 8.24 -1.03
CA LYS A 82 7.47 9.01 -1.51
C LYS A 82 7.78 10.51 -1.51
N TYR A 83 7.12 11.24 -2.41
CA TYR A 83 7.08 12.71 -2.42
C TYR A 83 5.62 13.18 -2.49
N SER A 84 5.35 14.42 -2.51
CA SER A 84 4.15 15.23 -2.64
C SER A 84 3.65 15.80 -1.32
N LEU A 85 3.70 15.06 -0.22
CA LEU A 85 3.38 15.62 1.08
C LEU A 85 4.56 16.45 1.62
N ALA A 86 4.25 17.47 2.43
CA ALA A 86 5.27 18.27 3.10
C ALA A 86 6.21 17.42 3.95
N SER A 87 7.51 17.72 3.92
CA SER A 87 8.53 16.90 4.57
C SER A 87 8.56 17.00 6.10
N GLN A 88 7.75 17.89 6.69
CA GLN A 88 7.63 18.09 8.15
C GLN A 88 6.19 17.98 8.60
N MET A 89 5.99 17.40 9.77
CA MET A 89 4.67 17.27 10.40
C MET A 89 4.72 17.79 11.86
N PRO A 90 3.88 18.78 12.23
CA PRO A 90 2.92 19.48 11.37
C PRO A 90 3.59 20.35 10.31
N PRO A 91 2.90 20.63 9.18
CA PRO A 91 3.43 21.54 8.15
C PRO A 91 3.70 22.93 8.72
N THR A 92 4.77 23.59 8.30
CA THR A 92 5.19 24.91 8.80
C THR A 92 4.30 26.07 8.33
N GLY A 93 3.58 25.88 7.22
CA GLY A 93 2.75 26.92 6.58
C GLY A 93 3.53 28.11 6.00
N GLN A 94 4.86 28.02 5.89
CA GLN A 94 5.70 29.15 5.48
C GLN A 94 5.97 29.19 3.98
N ASN A 95 5.94 28.07 3.29
CA ASN A 95 6.25 27.99 1.87
C ASN A 95 5.20 27.15 1.12
N PRO A 96 4.39 27.76 0.23
CA PRO A 96 3.34 27.06 -0.51
C PRO A 96 3.88 25.97 -1.47
N ASN A 97 5.19 25.95 -1.73
CA ASN A 97 5.83 24.95 -2.58
C ASN A 97 6.53 23.83 -1.77
N ASP A 98 6.27 23.70 -0.47
CA ASP A 98 6.81 22.62 0.37
C ASP A 98 6.01 21.32 0.30
N GLY A 99 4.96 21.28 -0.50
CA GLY A 99 4.12 20.14 -0.81
C GLY A 99 3.60 20.22 -2.24
N GLY A 100 2.73 19.28 -2.63
CA GLY A 100 2.11 19.20 -3.94
C GLY A 100 2.88 18.34 -4.94
N ASN A 101 2.20 18.04 -6.06
CA ASN A 101 2.73 17.13 -7.07
C ASN A 101 3.67 17.79 -8.08
N HIS A 102 3.73 19.13 -8.09
CA HIS A 102 4.45 19.91 -9.07
C HIS A 102 5.96 19.63 -9.11
N ARG A 103 6.55 19.82 -10.26
CA ARG A 103 7.95 19.54 -10.58
C ARG A 103 8.96 20.07 -9.56
N LYS A 104 8.78 21.32 -9.07
CA LYS A 104 9.71 21.93 -8.11
C LYS A 104 9.77 21.15 -6.79
N ASN A 105 8.60 20.72 -6.24
CA ASN A 105 8.56 19.92 -5.05
C ASN A 105 9.12 18.52 -5.29
N LEU A 106 8.77 17.89 -6.40
CA LEU A 106 9.30 16.59 -6.80
C LEU A 106 10.83 16.55 -6.78
N MET A 107 11.47 17.47 -7.50
CA MET A 107 12.94 17.53 -7.59
C MET A 107 13.58 17.73 -6.20
N ARG A 108 13.06 18.69 -5.43
CA ARG A 108 13.60 18.98 -4.09
C ARG A 108 13.40 17.81 -3.12
N SER A 109 12.24 17.20 -3.14
CA SER A 109 11.91 16.08 -2.26
C SER A 109 12.80 14.87 -2.54
N LEU A 110 12.96 14.50 -3.81
CA LEU A 110 13.83 13.40 -4.19
C LEU A 110 15.29 13.66 -3.81
N GLU A 111 15.84 14.83 -4.09
CA GLU A 111 17.21 15.18 -3.70
C GLU A 111 17.41 15.11 -2.17
N GLY A 112 16.41 15.55 -1.41
CA GLY A 112 16.40 15.42 0.04
C GLY A 112 16.36 13.97 0.50
N SER A 113 15.53 13.13 -0.14
CA SER A 113 15.42 11.71 0.15
C SER A 113 16.71 10.95 -0.15
N LEU A 114 17.32 11.18 -1.31
CA LEU A 114 18.58 10.55 -1.69
C LEU A 114 19.70 10.87 -0.68
N LYS A 115 19.75 12.11 -0.19
CA LYS A 115 20.73 12.51 0.87
C LYS A 115 20.46 11.78 2.20
N ARG A 116 19.19 11.68 2.65
CA ARG A 116 18.86 11.01 3.92
C ARG A 116 19.06 9.50 3.83
N LEU A 117 18.73 8.91 2.69
CA LEU A 117 18.91 7.48 2.39
C LEU A 117 20.36 7.11 2.09
N ASN A 118 21.24 8.11 1.88
CA ASN A 118 22.64 7.93 1.51
C ASN A 118 22.80 7.01 0.29
N THR A 119 22.06 7.27 -0.78
CA THR A 119 22.07 6.53 -2.04
C THR A 119 21.94 7.47 -3.22
N GLU A 120 22.36 7.05 -4.41
CA GLU A 120 22.28 7.85 -5.63
C GLU A 120 20.95 7.63 -6.37
N TYR A 121 20.22 6.56 -6.05
CA TYR A 121 18.95 6.22 -6.69
C TYR A 121 17.97 5.54 -5.71
N VAL A 122 16.70 5.59 -6.06
CA VAL A 122 15.64 4.75 -5.47
C VAL A 122 15.06 3.80 -6.49
N ASP A 123 14.69 2.60 -6.05
CA ASP A 123 14.07 1.64 -6.98
C ASP A 123 12.66 2.06 -7.36
N VAL A 124 11.86 2.53 -6.40
CA VAL A 124 10.50 3.00 -6.64
C VAL A 124 10.31 4.38 -6.03
N LEU A 125 9.81 5.32 -6.80
CA LEU A 125 9.33 6.61 -6.29
C LEU A 125 7.80 6.66 -6.37
N TRP A 126 7.16 6.80 -5.22
CA TRP A 126 5.71 7.01 -5.14
C TRP A 126 5.36 8.49 -5.20
N LEU A 127 4.38 8.85 -6.03
CA LEU A 127 3.56 10.01 -5.78
C LEU A 127 2.65 9.68 -4.60
N HIS A 128 2.81 10.36 -3.44
CA HIS A 128 2.21 9.96 -2.15
C HIS A 128 0.71 10.20 -2.09
N ALA A 129 0.26 11.37 -2.57
CA ALA A 129 -1.15 11.74 -2.64
C ALA A 129 -1.38 12.78 -3.73
N TRP A 130 -2.56 12.74 -4.37
CA TRP A 130 -2.91 13.66 -5.44
C TRP A 130 -3.38 15.02 -4.89
N ASP A 131 -2.88 16.12 -5.45
CA ASP A 131 -3.13 17.48 -4.95
C ASP A 131 -4.26 18.24 -5.69
N PHE A 132 -4.80 17.68 -6.78
CA PHE A 132 -5.84 18.29 -7.63
C PHE A 132 -5.49 19.67 -8.19
N THR A 133 -4.25 20.13 -8.07
CA THR A 133 -3.82 21.46 -8.55
C THR A 133 -2.75 21.37 -9.62
N THR A 134 -1.99 20.27 -9.67
CA THR A 134 -0.93 20.05 -10.64
C THR A 134 -1.46 19.27 -11.85
N PRO A 135 -1.25 19.75 -13.08
CA PRO A 135 -1.64 19.02 -14.28
C PRO A 135 -0.96 17.63 -14.36
N VAL A 136 -1.70 16.62 -14.79
CA VAL A 136 -1.20 15.23 -14.95
C VAL A 136 0.02 15.20 -15.88
N GLU A 137 0.00 16.00 -16.95
CA GLU A 137 1.10 16.09 -17.91
C GLU A 137 2.40 16.59 -17.27
N GLU A 138 2.35 17.62 -16.40
CA GLU A 138 3.52 18.12 -15.68
C GLU A 138 4.12 17.03 -14.80
N VAL A 139 3.27 16.30 -14.06
CA VAL A 139 3.67 15.21 -13.17
C VAL A 139 4.37 14.11 -13.95
N MET A 140 3.72 13.59 -15.01
CA MET A 140 4.24 12.45 -15.77
C MET A 140 5.53 12.81 -16.50
N ARG A 141 5.61 14.01 -17.07
CA ARG A 141 6.83 14.47 -17.71
C ARG A 141 7.98 14.62 -16.71
N ALA A 142 7.71 15.17 -15.53
CA ALA A 142 8.73 15.38 -14.52
C ALA A 142 9.26 14.04 -13.96
N LEU A 143 8.39 13.04 -13.77
CA LEU A 143 8.77 11.69 -13.33
C LEU A 143 9.61 10.97 -14.41
N ASP A 144 9.22 11.08 -15.70
CA ASP A 144 10.00 10.50 -16.81
C ASP A 144 11.42 11.11 -16.89
N ASP A 145 11.57 12.40 -16.63
CA ASP A 145 12.87 13.04 -16.58
C ASP A 145 13.78 12.45 -15.46
N LEU A 146 13.21 12.09 -14.31
CA LEU A 146 13.97 11.46 -13.19
C LEU A 146 14.38 10.03 -13.52
N ILE A 147 13.52 9.27 -14.20
CA ILE A 147 13.86 7.93 -14.72
C ILE A 147 15.03 8.04 -15.70
N ARG A 148 14.96 8.97 -16.66
CA ARG A 148 16.05 9.19 -17.66
C ARG A 148 17.37 9.64 -17.03
N GLN A 149 17.32 10.30 -15.87
CA GLN A 149 18.50 10.67 -15.09
C GLN A 149 19.08 9.49 -14.26
N GLY A 150 18.37 8.36 -14.19
CA GLY A 150 18.79 7.19 -13.39
C GLY A 150 18.65 7.39 -11.88
N LYS A 151 17.98 8.45 -11.42
CA LYS A 151 17.74 8.70 -9.98
C LYS A 151 16.55 7.90 -9.42
N VAL A 152 15.67 7.47 -10.30
CA VAL A 152 14.49 6.63 -10.03
C VAL A 152 14.47 5.52 -11.06
N LEU A 153 14.22 4.27 -10.65
CA LEU A 153 14.16 3.16 -11.60
C LEU A 153 12.72 2.85 -12.05
N TYR A 154 11.76 2.93 -11.13
CA TYR A 154 10.34 2.72 -11.37
C TYR A 154 9.51 3.76 -10.64
N ILE A 155 8.32 4.05 -11.16
CA ILE A 155 7.38 4.98 -10.54
C ILE A 155 6.09 4.26 -10.15
N GLY A 156 5.55 4.67 -9.00
CA GLY A 156 4.25 4.26 -8.52
C GLY A 156 3.41 5.47 -8.09
N ILE A 157 2.13 5.24 -7.88
CA ILE A 157 1.19 6.27 -7.47
C ILE A 157 0.39 5.79 -6.25
N SER A 158 0.13 6.69 -5.30
CA SER A 158 -0.61 6.40 -4.08
C SER A 158 -1.77 7.39 -3.93
N ASP A 159 -2.82 6.98 -3.24
CA ASP A 159 -3.95 7.78 -2.79
C ASP A 159 -4.45 8.79 -3.83
N THR A 160 -4.73 8.28 -5.03
CA THR A 160 -5.13 9.02 -6.21
C THR A 160 -6.35 8.37 -6.85
N PRO A 161 -7.38 9.16 -7.28
CA PRO A 161 -8.55 8.62 -7.95
C PRO A 161 -8.21 7.80 -9.20
N ALA A 162 -8.95 6.71 -9.43
CA ALA A 162 -8.70 5.76 -10.53
C ALA A 162 -8.68 6.43 -11.91
N TRP A 163 -9.55 7.42 -12.14
CA TRP A 163 -9.62 8.14 -13.42
C TRP A 163 -8.33 8.95 -13.70
N ILE A 164 -7.71 9.53 -12.67
CA ILE A 164 -6.43 10.26 -12.80
C ILE A 164 -5.29 9.29 -13.12
N VAL A 165 -5.25 8.12 -12.43
CA VAL A 165 -4.24 7.09 -12.72
C VAL A 165 -4.39 6.59 -14.16
N SER A 166 -5.62 6.38 -14.62
CA SER A 166 -5.94 5.96 -15.98
C SER A 166 -5.50 7.01 -17.01
N GLU A 167 -5.76 8.29 -16.75
CA GLU A 167 -5.31 9.41 -17.58
C GLU A 167 -3.78 9.45 -17.64
N ALA A 168 -3.10 9.39 -16.50
CA ALA A 168 -1.66 9.46 -16.37
C ALA A 168 -0.96 8.34 -17.16
N ASN A 169 -1.37 7.09 -16.99
CA ASN A 169 -0.78 5.96 -17.69
C ASN A 169 -1.10 5.97 -19.20
N THR A 170 -2.29 6.43 -19.58
CA THR A 170 -2.65 6.57 -20.99
C THR A 170 -1.83 7.67 -21.65
N LEU A 171 -1.71 8.83 -21.00
CA LEU A 171 -0.89 9.94 -21.48
C LEU A 171 0.58 9.55 -21.64
N ALA A 172 1.13 8.86 -20.62
CA ALA A 172 2.51 8.36 -20.67
C ALA A 172 2.72 7.41 -21.85
N ARG A 173 1.81 6.45 -22.04
CA ARG A 173 1.88 5.51 -23.18
C ARG A 173 1.83 6.22 -24.52
N CYS A 174 0.96 7.23 -24.68
CA CYS A 174 0.84 7.99 -25.94
C CYS A 174 2.07 8.85 -26.24
N ASN A 175 2.78 9.33 -25.23
CA ASN A 175 3.94 10.19 -25.37
C ASN A 175 5.29 9.45 -25.27
N GLY A 176 5.31 8.13 -25.09
CA GLY A 176 6.53 7.35 -24.90
C GLY A 176 7.25 7.68 -23.57
N TRP A 177 6.49 8.08 -22.56
CA TRP A 177 6.97 8.30 -21.19
C TRP A 177 6.80 7.06 -20.33
N THR A 178 7.51 7.02 -19.21
CA THR A 178 7.41 5.96 -18.23
C THR A 178 6.03 5.96 -17.58
N GLN A 179 5.40 4.78 -17.52
CA GLN A 179 4.10 4.56 -16.86
C GLN A 179 4.30 4.19 -15.39
N PHE A 180 3.32 4.45 -14.55
CA PHE A 180 3.24 3.83 -13.22
C PHE A 180 3.13 2.32 -13.37
N VAL A 181 3.93 1.60 -12.58
CA VAL A 181 3.94 0.12 -12.52
C VAL A 181 3.24 -0.42 -11.28
N ALA A 182 2.95 0.44 -10.31
CA ALA A 182 2.34 0.04 -9.05
C ALA A 182 1.43 1.14 -8.49
N LEU A 183 0.41 0.71 -7.76
CA LEU A 183 -0.55 1.52 -7.01
C LEU A 183 -0.34 1.24 -5.52
N GLN A 184 -0.36 2.29 -4.66
CA GLN A 184 -0.33 2.12 -3.21
C GLN A 184 -1.59 2.72 -2.60
N ILE A 185 -2.40 1.93 -1.90
CA ILE A 185 -3.72 2.33 -1.37
C ILE A 185 -4.02 1.71 -0.02
N GLU A 186 -4.96 2.31 0.74
CA GLU A 186 -5.57 1.66 1.89
C GLU A 186 -6.43 0.48 1.42
N TYR A 187 -6.20 -0.70 2.01
CA TYR A 187 -7.07 -1.84 1.79
C TYR A 187 -6.96 -2.86 2.93
N SER A 188 -8.10 -3.29 3.41
CA SER A 188 -8.23 -4.29 4.46
C SER A 188 -9.64 -4.87 4.45
N LEU A 189 -9.92 -5.85 5.32
CA LEU A 189 -11.30 -6.32 5.55
C LEU A 189 -12.27 -5.21 5.98
N ILE A 190 -11.78 -4.10 6.55
CA ILE A 190 -12.60 -2.97 6.99
C ILE A 190 -12.75 -1.93 5.87
N GLU A 191 -11.70 -1.69 5.09
CA GLU A 191 -11.70 -0.73 3.99
C GLU A 191 -11.63 -1.48 2.65
N ARG A 192 -12.79 -1.66 2.02
CA ARG A 192 -12.93 -2.38 0.73
C ARG A 192 -13.44 -1.47 -0.41
N THR A 193 -13.60 -0.18 -0.16
CA THR A 193 -14.05 0.77 -1.20
C THR A 193 -13.17 0.80 -2.46
N PRO A 194 -11.85 0.48 -2.41
CA PRO A 194 -11.02 0.35 -3.61
C PRO A 194 -11.51 -0.70 -4.63
N GLU A 195 -12.36 -1.63 -4.22
CA GLU A 195 -12.96 -2.63 -5.12
C GLU A 195 -13.92 -2.03 -6.16
N ARG A 196 -14.37 -0.79 -5.94
CA ARG A 196 -15.28 -0.11 -6.87
C ARG A 196 -14.60 0.26 -8.18
N ASP A 197 -13.39 0.82 -8.11
CA ASP A 197 -12.72 1.39 -9.28
C ASP A 197 -11.20 1.21 -9.27
N LEU A 198 -10.54 1.39 -8.11
CA LEU A 198 -9.07 1.35 -8.01
C LEU A 198 -8.48 -0.03 -8.31
N LEU A 199 -9.07 -1.10 -7.77
CA LEU A 199 -8.60 -2.46 -8.04
C LEU A 199 -8.90 -2.91 -9.47
N PRO A 200 -10.12 -2.71 -10.03
CA PRO A 200 -10.38 -2.97 -11.44
C PRO A 200 -9.48 -2.16 -12.39
N MET A 201 -9.21 -0.90 -12.07
CA MET A 201 -8.27 -0.08 -12.84
C MET A 201 -6.84 -0.65 -12.74
N ALA A 202 -6.38 -1.02 -11.54
CA ALA A 202 -5.05 -1.59 -11.37
C ALA A 202 -4.87 -2.90 -12.15
N ASP A 203 -5.90 -3.74 -12.18
CA ASP A 203 -5.91 -4.97 -12.98
C ASP A 203 -5.83 -4.65 -14.49
N ALA A 204 -6.64 -3.72 -14.98
CA ALA A 204 -6.66 -3.31 -16.40
C ALA A 204 -5.31 -2.72 -16.88
N PHE A 205 -4.55 -2.09 -16.00
CA PHE A 205 -3.22 -1.56 -16.28
C PHE A 205 -2.07 -2.47 -15.84
N GLU A 206 -2.37 -3.66 -15.32
CA GLU A 206 -1.40 -4.64 -14.81
C GLU A 206 -0.47 -4.03 -13.74
N LEU A 207 -1.04 -3.20 -12.82
CA LEU A 207 -0.30 -2.61 -11.71
C LEU A 207 -0.18 -3.59 -10.55
N ALA A 208 0.98 -3.62 -9.89
CA ALA A 208 1.06 -4.19 -8.54
C ALA A 208 0.32 -3.29 -7.56
N VAL A 209 -0.30 -3.87 -6.52
CA VAL A 209 -1.04 -3.11 -5.52
C VAL A 209 -0.39 -3.29 -4.15
N ALA A 210 0.34 -2.27 -3.70
CA ALA A 210 0.91 -2.21 -2.36
C ALA A 210 -0.16 -1.66 -1.40
N LEU A 211 -0.40 -2.36 -0.28
CA LEU A 211 -1.55 -2.10 0.58
C LEU A 211 -1.12 -1.58 1.94
N TRP A 212 -1.36 -0.30 2.20
CA TRP A 212 -1.11 0.27 3.51
C TRP A 212 -2.31 0.03 4.45
N SER A 213 -2.04 0.08 5.75
CA SER A 213 -3.03 -0.20 6.81
C SER A 213 -3.76 -1.56 6.69
N PRO A 214 -3.09 -2.67 6.33
CA PRO A 214 -3.74 -3.96 6.11
C PRO A 214 -4.43 -4.53 7.37
N LEU A 215 -4.08 -4.00 8.54
CA LEU A 215 -4.69 -4.32 9.85
C LEU A 215 -5.61 -3.20 10.36
N ALA A 216 -6.00 -2.24 9.51
CA ALA A 216 -6.88 -1.13 9.85
C ALA A 216 -6.45 -0.39 11.14
N GLY A 217 -5.20 0.10 11.20
CA GLY A 217 -4.66 0.77 12.38
C GLY A 217 -4.60 -0.12 13.63
N GLY A 218 -4.63 -1.44 13.46
CA GLY A 218 -4.59 -2.44 14.52
C GLY A 218 -5.96 -2.95 14.98
N VAL A 219 -7.07 -2.50 14.39
CA VAL A 219 -8.42 -3.00 14.72
C VAL A 219 -8.53 -4.50 14.45
N LEU A 220 -7.90 -4.98 13.37
CA LEU A 220 -7.88 -6.41 13.00
C LEU A 220 -6.79 -7.22 13.72
N SER A 221 -6.10 -6.66 14.72
CA SER A 221 -5.02 -7.36 15.44
C SER A 221 -5.51 -8.25 16.62
N GLY A 222 -6.81 -8.30 16.88
CA GLY A 222 -7.40 -9.06 17.98
C GLY A 222 -7.48 -8.29 19.30
N LYS A 223 -6.93 -7.07 19.41
CA LYS A 223 -6.95 -6.27 20.64
C LYS A 223 -8.35 -5.81 21.04
N TYR A 224 -9.25 -5.72 20.09
CA TYR A 224 -10.60 -5.15 20.25
C TYR A 224 -11.71 -6.19 20.11
N SER A 225 -11.38 -7.46 19.97
CA SER A 225 -12.34 -8.56 19.81
C SER A 225 -13.06 -8.97 21.11
N GLN A 226 -12.62 -8.47 22.27
CA GLN A 226 -13.17 -8.82 23.59
C GLN A 226 -14.07 -7.76 24.23
N GLY A 227 -14.61 -6.84 23.45
CA GLY A 227 -15.83 -6.12 23.87
C GLY A 227 -15.68 -4.85 24.71
N ASP A 228 -14.48 -4.47 25.18
CA ASP A 228 -14.37 -3.41 26.22
C ASP A 228 -13.83 -2.05 25.73
N THR A 229 -13.43 -1.90 24.48
CA THR A 229 -12.90 -0.61 24.01
C THR A 229 -13.45 -0.22 22.63
N GLN A 230 -14.31 0.79 22.60
CA GLN A 230 -14.84 1.39 21.37
C GLN A 230 -13.88 2.42 20.72
N ALA A 231 -12.62 2.47 21.15
CA ALA A 231 -11.65 3.42 20.65
C ALA A 231 -10.29 2.77 20.39
N THR A 232 -9.61 3.18 19.32
CA THR A 232 -8.24 2.76 19.01
C THR A 232 -7.26 3.28 20.06
N SER A 233 -6.03 2.75 20.07
CA SER A 233 -4.93 3.27 20.90
C SER A 233 -4.61 4.75 20.63
N ARG A 234 -5.12 5.32 19.53
CA ARG A 234 -5.03 6.73 19.17
C ARG A 234 -6.31 7.52 19.52
N GLY A 235 -7.26 6.93 20.27
CA GLY A 235 -8.50 7.60 20.69
C GLY A 235 -9.57 7.73 19.60
N MET A 236 -9.42 7.10 18.44
CA MET A 236 -10.43 7.12 17.38
C MET A 236 -11.54 6.10 17.68
N HIS A 237 -12.80 6.52 17.51
CA HIS A 237 -13.96 5.63 17.63
C HIS A 237 -13.89 4.52 16.58
N ILE A 238 -14.20 3.28 16.99
CA ILE A 238 -14.27 2.11 16.09
C ILE A 238 -15.74 1.87 15.78
N PRO A 239 -16.17 1.95 14.50
CA PRO A 239 -17.55 1.66 14.10
C PRO A 239 -17.95 0.21 14.45
N ASP A 240 -19.22 -0.02 14.78
CA ASP A 240 -19.75 -1.35 15.13
C ASP A 240 -19.51 -2.38 14.03
N ARG A 241 -19.63 -1.99 12.75
CA ARG A 241 -19.31 -2.84 11.61
C ARG A 241 -17.84 -3.32 11.66
N SER A 242 -16.92 -2.44 12.00
CA SER A 242 -15.49 -2.79 12.11
C SER A 242 -15.23 -3.78 13.25
N LEU A 243 -15.97 -3.65 14.37
CA LEU A 243 -15.92 -4.61 15.48
C LEU A 243 -16.50 -5.97 15.09
N GLN A 244 -17.60 -6.01 14.33
CA GLN A 244 -18.18 -7.26 13.81
C GLN A 244 -17.20 -7.99 12.89
N ILE A 245 -16.51 -7.26 12.00
CA ILE A 245 -15.48 -7.83 11.13
C ILE A 245 -14.30 -8.36 11.96
N ALA A 246 -13.81 -7.57 12.92
CA ALA A 246 -12.71 -7.98 13.80
C ALA A 246 -13.06 -9.24 14.63
N HIS A 247 -14.33 -9.36 15.07
CA HIS A 247 -14.83 -10.55 15.78
C HIS A 247 -14.80 -11.79 14.87
N ALA A 248 -15.31 -11.69 13.63
CA ALA A 248 -15.28 -12.79 12.67
C ALA A 248 -13.84 -13.25 12.35
N VAL A 249 -12.90 -12.29 12.21
CA VAL A 249 -11.47 -12.59 12.07
C VAL A 249 -10.95 -13.34 13.29
N GLY A 250 -11.35 -12.92 14.51
CA GLY A 250 -10.96 -13.55 15.77
C GLY A 250 -11.44 -14.99 15.90
N GLU A 251 -12.70 -15.28 15.50
CA GLU A 251 -13.25 -16.64 15.50
C GLU A 251 -12.46 -17.59 14.59
N ILE A 252 -12.15 -17.14 13.37
CA ILE A 252 -11.35 -17.93 12.41
C ILE A 252 -9.92 -18.11 12.93
N ALA A 253 -9.33 -17.07 13.52
CA ALA A 253 -8.01 -17.12 14.11
C ALA A 253 -7.94 -18.16 15.24
N GLN A 254 -8.93 -18.18 16.12
CA GLN A 254 -9.04 -19.17 17.20
C GLN A 254 -9.17 -20.59 16.64
N ALA A 255 -10.03 -20.80 15.65
CA ALA A 255 -10.23 -22.12 15.02
C ALA A 255 -8.95 -22.65 14.36
N LEU A 256 -8.12 -21.77 13.79
CA LEU A 256 -6.86 -22.11 13.12
C LEU A 256 -5.65 -22.16 14.09
N GLY A 257 -5.81 -21.78 15.37
CA GLY A 257 -4.69 -21.61 16.30
C GLY A 257 -3.67 -20.56 15.84
N ARG A 258 -4.16 -19.48 15.22
CA ARG A 258 -3.37 -18.37 14.64
C ARG A 258 -3.78 -17.03 15.28
N SER A 259 -3.00 -15.97 15.05
CA SER A 259 -3.40 -14.62 15.45
C SER A 259 -4.39 -13.99 14.44
N SER A 260 -5.21 -13.04 14.92
CA SER A 260 -6.11 -12.27 14.08
C SER A 260 -5.35 -11.51 12.99
N SER A 261 -4.17 -10.96 13.31
CA SER A 261 -3.29 -10.30 12.33
C SER A 261 -2.90 -11.24 11.19
N GLN A 262 -2.52 -12.48 11.52
CA GLN A 262 -2.14 -13.48 10.51
C GLN A 262 -3.30 -13.82 9.57
N VAL A 263 -4.51 -13.99 10.12
CA VAL A 263 -5.72 -14.27 9.33
C VAL A 263 -6.08 -13.09 8.41
N ALA A 264 -6.08 -11.86 8.93
CA ALA A 264 -6.39 -10.67 8.15
C ALA A 264 -5.38 -10.46 7.00
N LEU A 265 -4.09 -10.65 7.24
CA LEU A 265 -3.05 -10.57 6.21
C LEU A 265 -3.14 -11.72 5.20
N ALA A 266 -3.47 -12.93 5.64
CA ALA A 266 -3.67 -14.08 4.76
C ALA A 266 -4.88 -13.87 3.83
N TRP A 267 -5.96 -13.26 4.32
CA TRP A 267 -7.12 -12.90 3.51
C TRP A 267 -6.73 -11.96 2.36
N ILE A 268 -5.98 -10.88 2.64
CA ILE A 268 -5.50 -9.95 1.61
C ILE A 268 -4.68 -10.71 0.55
N ARG A 269 -3.75 -11.57 0.97
CA ARG A 269 -2.89 -12.34 0.06
C ARG A 269 -3.67 -13.32 -0.82
N ALA A 270 -4.86 -13.73 -0.39
CA ALA A 270 -5.75 -14.62 -1.14
C ALA A 270 -6.59 -13.88 -2.20
N GLN A 271 -6.77 -12.55 -2.09
CA GLN A 271 -7.62 -11.78 -3.01
C GLN A 271 -7.04 -11.70 -4.43
N SER A 272 -5.75 -11.42 -4.56
CA SER A 272 -5.09 -11.33 -5.86
C SER A 272 -3.58 -11.55 -5.76
N PRO A 273 -2.94 -12.19 -6.75
CA PRO A 273 -1.49 -12.30 -6.81
C PRO A 273 -0.76 -10.95 -6.94
N GLN A 274 -1.46 -9.89 -7.34
CA GLN A 274 -0.88 -8.55 -7.48
C GLN A 274 -0.77 -7.80 -6.15
N MET A 275 -1.48 -8.25 -5.12
CA MET A 275 -1.52 -7.58 -3.81
C MET A 275 -0.28 -7.85 -2.97
N ILE A 276 0.27 -6.78 -2.37
CA ILE A 276 1.48 -6.80 -1.54
C ILE A 276 1.17 -6.03 -0.25
N PRO A 277 0.84 -6.71 0.86
CA PRO A 277 0.63 -6.03 2.14
C PRO A 277 1.90 -5.32 2.63
N ILE A 278 1.75 -4.07 3.06
CA ILE A 278 2.80 -3.30 3.72
C ILE A 278 2.68 -3.53 5.22
N LEU A 279 3.65 -4.21 5.80
CA LEU A 279 3.68 -4.53 7.22
C LEU A 279 4.24 -3.35 8.02
N GLY A 280 3.39 -2.71 8.83
CA GLY A 280 3.80 -1.75 9.84
C GLY A 280 3.82 -2.39 11.22
N ALA A 281 4.88 -2.11 12.01
CA ALA A 281 4.99 -2.53 13.39
C ALA A 281 5.77 -1.49 14.21
N SER A 282 5.52 -1.40 15.51
CA SER A 282 6.31 -0.60 16.45
C SER A 282 7.13 -1.45 17.42
N LYS A 283 6.98 -2.78 17.34
CA LYS A 283 7.68 -3.77 18.16
C LYS A 283 8.06 -4.97 17.30
N LEU A 284 9.19 -5.61 17.66
CA LEU A 284 9.70 -6.78 16.96
C LEU A 284 8.68 -7.93 16.94
N GLU A 285 8.05 -8.20 18.09
CA GLU A 285 7.09 -9.30 18.23
C GLU A 285 5.88 -9.15 17.31
N GLN A 286 5.43 -7.91 17.08
CA GLN A 286 4.35 -7.61 16.14
C GLN A 286 4.73 -7.96 14.69
N LEU A 287 5.94 -7.59 14.27
CA LEU A 287 6.42 -7.91 12.93
C LEU A 287 6.61 -9.42 12.76
N GLN A 288 7.21 -10.09 13.75
CA GLN A 288 7.41 -11.55 13.74
C GLN A 288 6.06 -12.29 13.68
N ASP A 289 5.04 -11.81 14.41
CA ASP A 289 3.69 -12.37 14.33
C ASP A 289 3.08 -12.15 12.94
N ASN A 290 3.16 -10.94 12.40
CA ASN A 290 2.65 -10.61 11.06
C ASN A 290 3.32 -11.45 9.95
N LEU A 291 4.63 -11.68 10.02
CA LEU A 291 5.36 -12.51 9.05
C LEU A 291 4.84 -13.94 8.97
N LYS A 292 4.32 -14.49 10.07
CA LYS A 292 3.73 -15.84 10.10
C LYS A 292 2.43 -15.96 9.29
N CYS A 293 1.88 -14.85 8.76
CA CYS A 293 0.78 -14.91 7.78
C CYS A 293 1.15 -15.70 6.53
N LEU A 294 2.45 -15.87 6.25
CA LEU A 294 2.95 -16.69 5.15
C LEU A 294 2.67 -18.19 5.32
N GLU A 295 2.44 -18.63 6.55
CA GLU A 295 2.14 -20.02 6.90
C GLU A 295 0.63 -20.30 6.95
N VAL A 296 -0.20 -19.26 6.80
CA VAL A 296 -1.66 -19.39 6.90
C VAL A 296 -2.25 -19.59 5.52
N THR A 297 -3.04 -20.65 5.37
CA THR A 297 -3.90 -20.90 4.23
C THR A 297 -5.34 -20.90 4.71
N LEU A 298 -6.15 -20.02 4.13
CA LEU A 298 -7.59 -19.96 4.42
C LEU A 298 -8.34 -20.91 3.47
N SER A 299 -9.30 -21.66 3.99
CA SER A 299 -10.21 -22.45 3.17
C SER A 299 -11.24 -21.54 2.49
N ASP A 300 -11.91 -22.06 1.45
CA ASP A 300 -12.99 -21.35 0.75
C ASP A 300 -14.09 -20.92 1.73
N GLU A 301 -14.42 -21.74 2.73
CA GLU A 301 -15.39 -21.41 3.79
C GLU A 301 -14.93 -20.21 4.63
N HIS A 302 -13.65 -20.15 5.00
CA HIS A 302 -13.08 -19.02 5.73
C HIS A 302 -13.12 -17.74 4.89
N LEU A 303 -12.75 -17.83 3.60
CA LEU A 303 -12.79 -16.70 2.68
C LEU A 303 -14.22 -16.19 2.51
N GLN A 304 -15.18 -17.07 2.25
CA GLN A 304 -16.60 -16.71 2.12
C GLN A 304 -17.15 -16.04 3.39
N LYS A 305 -16.84 -16.56 4.58
CA LYS A 305 -17.27 -15.94 5.85
C LYS A 305 -16.71 -14.54 6.01
N LEU A 306 -15.42 -14.34 5.73
CA LEU A 306 -14.77 -13.02 5.82
C LEU A 306 -15.35 -12.05 4.78
N ASP A 307 -15.60 -12.52 3.54
CA ASP A 307 -16.18 -11.70 2.48
C ASP A 307 -17.61 -11.28 2.83
N GLN A 308 -18.45 -12.18 3.33
CA GLN A 308 -19.84 -11.87 3.71
C GLN A 308 -19.93 -10.79 4.78
N VAL A 309 -19.06 -10.83 5.82
CA VAL A 309 -19.10 -9.85 6.91
C VAL A 309 -18.47 -8.51 6.52
N SER A 310 -17.59 -8.49 5.52
CA SER A 310 -16.81 -7.33 5.13
C SER A 310 -17.22 -6.70 3.79
N GLN A 311 -18.09 -7.37 2.99
CA GLN A 311 -18.54 -6.87 1.69
C GLN A 311 -19.13 -5.46 1.77
N ILE A 312 -18.94 -4.70 0.72
CA ILE A 312 -19.51 -3.36 0.55
C ILE A 312 -20.52 -3.34 -0.59
N GLU A 313 -21.42 -2.38 -0.57
CA GLU A 313 -22.24 -2.05 -1.73
C GLU A 313 -21.36 -1.33 -2.75
N LEU A 314 -21.29 -1.82 -3.98
CA LEU A 314 -20.50 -1.18 -5.02
C LEU A 314 -21.15 0.13 -5.50
N GLY A 315 -22.48 0.21 -5.44
CA GLY A 315 -23.23 1.40 -5.84
C GLY A 315 -23.35 1.56 -7.36
N PHE A 316 -23.86 2.72 -7.79
CA PHE A 316 -23.94 3.04 -9.23
C PHE A 316 -22.53 3.37 -9.76
N PRO A 317 -22.18 2.89 -10.98
CA PRO A 317 -22.99 2.13 -11.93
C PRO A 317 -22.99 0.60 -11.74
N HIS A 318 -22.20 0.04 -10.83
CA HIS A 318 -21.98 -1.42 -10.72
C HIS A 318 -23.29 -2.19 -10.45
N ASP A 319 -24.07 -1.72 -9.47
CA ASP A 319 -25.33 -2.38 -9.11
C ASP A 319 -26.33 -2.34 -10.26
N PHE A 320 -26.39 -1.24 -11.02
CA PHE A 320 -27.24 -1.12 -12.20
C PHE A 320 -26.81 -2.07 -13.32
N LEU A 321 -25.51 -2.16 -13.60
CA LEU A 321 -24.97 -3.02 -14.65
C LEU A 321 -25.11 -4.52 -14.32
N SER A 322 -25.24 -4.86 -13.04
CA SER A 322 -25.43 -6.25 -12.58
C SER A 322 -26.88 -6.75 -12.67
N ILE A 323 -27.86 -5.86 -12.90
CA ILE A 323 -29.29 -6.23 -13.00
C ILE A 323 -29.50 -7.15 -14.21
N ASP A 324 -30.19 -8.26 -14.03
CA ASP A 324 -30.46 -9.26 -15.08
C ASP A 324 -31.08 -8.65 -16.34
N MET A 325 -32.00 -7.70 -16.17
CA MET A 325 -32.63 -6.99 -17.30
C MET A 325 -31.59 -6.20 -18.11
N VAL A 326 -30.67 -5.50 -17.44
CA VAL A 326 -29.63 -4.71 -18.12
C VAL A 326 -28.64 -5.64 -18.81
N ARG A 327 -28.20 -6.69 -18.10
CA ARG A 327 -27.32 -7.72 -18.63
C ARG A 327 -27.96 -8.44 -19.83
N GLY A 328 -29.23 -8.86 -19.70
CA GLY A 328 -29.98 -9.49 -20.78
C GLY A 328 -30.09 -8.62 -22.03
N ASN A 329 -30.37 -7.32 -21.87
CA ASN A 329 -30.44 -6.38 -23.00
C ASN A 329 -29.06 -6.11 -23.61
N SER A 330 -28.04 -5.93 -22.79
CA SER A 330 -26.68 -5.64 -23.26
C SER A 330 -26.08 -6.76 -24.12
N PHE A 331 -26.44 -8.00 -23.82
CA PHE A 331 -25.95 -9.19 -24.51
C PHE A 331 -27.03 -9.89 -25.37
N ASN A 332 -28.16 -9.24 -25.62
CA ASN A 332 -29.27 -9.81 -26.38
C ASN A 332 -29.69 -11.22 -25.90
N GLY A 333 -29.72 -11.44 -24.59
CA GLY A 333 -30.05 -12.72 -23.96
C GLY A 333 -28.99 -13.81 -24.09
N MET A 334 -27.79 -13.52 -24.63
CA MET A 334 -26.74 -14.51 -24.92
C MET A 334 -25.54 -14.40 -23.95
N TYR A 335 -25.69 -13.76 -22.79
CA TYR A 335 -24.58 -13.53 -21.83
C TYR A 335 -23.83 -14.84 -21.50
N ASP A 336 -24.57 -15.91 -21.16
CA ASP A 336 -24.00 -17.20 -20.77
C ASP A 336 -23.34 -17.99 -21.92
N LEU A 337 -23.55 -17.54 -23.17
CA LEU A 337 -22.94 -18.14 -24.36
C LEU A 337 -21.67 -17.42 -24.82
N ILE A 338 -21.31 -16.32 -24.16
CA ILE A 338 -20.13 -15.51 -24.49
C ILE A 338 -19.00 -15.88 -23.54
N GLU A 339 -17.85 -16.23 -24.08
CA GLU A 339 -16.63 -16.44 -23.31
C GLU A 339 -16.18 -15.09 -22.71
N HIS A 340 -16.19 -14.99 -21.38
CA HIS A 340 -15.72 -13.81 -20.66
C HIS A 340 -14.20 -13.91 -20.45
N ARG A 341 -13.49 -12.78 -20.66
CA ARG A 341 -12.04 -12.67 -20.48
C ARG A 341 -11.69 -12.43 -19.01
#